data_7932c2ef28e0281a614fcbfbb67c0540
#
_entry.id   7932c2ef28e0281a614fcbfbb67c0540
#
_cell.length_a   1.000
_cell.length_b   1.000
_cell.length_c   1.000
_cell.angle_alpha   90.00
_cell.angle_beta   90.00
_cell.angle_gamma   90.00
#
_symmetry.space_group_name_H-M   'P 1'
#
loop_
_entity.id
_entity.type
_entity.pdbx_description
1 polymer ?
#
loop_
_entity_poly.entity_id
_entity_poly.type
_entity_poly.pdbx_seq_one_letter_code
_entity_poly.pdbx_strand_id
1 'polypeptide(L)'
;DTITRLARTFITSEQVPLIPADLNLQKPLVELPDLILENALASWQQLIRDGEGLHGIAYDRLLTDLAANQQVVVCVDTVHGASRRYISRLLNNPPQERLILLRDNEDPTFGGIAPEPSSANMQPTIRALADRSEPLKIGAIIDPDGDRIRFTDGTIEISMNQFGAMAYHFLHEIKGKQGMVAKTVASSNLANALARQ
;
A
#
# COMPACT_ATOMS: atom_id res chain seq x y z
N ASP A 1 -4.75 9.49 26.12
CA ASP A 1 -4.38 10.65 26.71
C ASP A 1 -3.19 10.70 27.70
N THR A 2 -2.70 9.54 28.14
CA THR A 2 -1.50 9.44 28.98
C THR A 2 -0.26 9.92 28.22
N ILE A 3 -0.12 9.60 26.95
CA ILE A 3 1.01 10.02 26.09
C ILE A 3 1.02 11.53 25.93
N THR A 4 -0.12 12.15 25.65
CA THR A 4 -0.24 13.61 25.50
C THR A 4 0.10 14.33 26.81
N ARG A 5 -0.31 13.78 27.95
CA ARG A 5 0.01 14.33 29.26
C ARG A 5 1.50 14.24 29.56
N LEU A 6 2.14 13.09 29.29
CA LEU A 6 3.58 12.91 29.47
C LEU A 6 4.37 13.84 28.55
N ALA A 7 4.00 13.95 27.29
CA ALA A 7 4.64 14.88 26.36
C ALA A 7 4.55 16.34 26.86
N ARG A 8 3.40 16.79 27.35
CA ARG A 8 3.25 18.11 27.95
C ARG A 8 4.16 18.31 29.18
N THR A 9 4.26 17.30 30.06
CA THR A 9 5.15 17.36 31.21
C THR A 9 6.60 17.55 30.77
N PHE A 10 7.09 16.83 29.76
CA PHE A 10 8.45 17.01 29.25
C PHE A 10 8.64 18.41 28.64
N ILE A 11 7.69 18.90 27.86
CA ILE A 11 7.75 20.23 27.25
C ILE A 11 7.79 21.33 28.31
N THR A 12 6.95 21.24 29.35
CA THR A 12 6.86 22.25 30.39
C THR A 12 7.99 22.21 31.40
N SER A 13 8.63 21.05 31.60
CA SER A 13 9.79 20.92 32.51
C SER A 13 11.12 21.23 31.83
N GLU A 14 11.12 21.55 30.52
CA GLU A 14 12.32 21.71 29.70
C GLU A 14 13.27 20.47 29.75
N GLN A 15 12.78 19.35 30.27
CA GLN A 15 13.52 18.09 30.32
C GLN A 15 13.27 17.32 29.06
N VAL A 16 14.09 17.57 28.04
CA VAL A 16 14.11 16.70 26.86
C VAL A 16 14.79 15.40 27.27
N PRO A 17 14.17 14.24 27.07
CA PRO A 17 14.85 12.96 27.26
C PRO A 17 16.11 12.94 26.39
N LEU A 18 17.28 12.96 27.03
CA LEU A 18 18.53 12.85 26.30
C LEU A 18 18.65 11.41 25.81
N ILE A 19 18.71 11.24 24.51
CA ILE A 19 19.20 9.98 23.92
C ILE A 19 20.66 9.89 24.36
N PRO A 20 21.08 8.80 25.03
CA PRO A 20 22.47 8.64 25.43
C PRO A 20 23.38 8.86 24.20
N ALA A 21 24.39 9.71 24.37
CA ALA A 21 25.32 10.06 23.28
C ALA A 21 26.12 8.84 22.78
N ASP A 22 26.15 7.78 23.58
CA ASP A 22 26.76 6.49 23.27
C ASP A 22 25.80 5.48 22.65
N LEU A 23 24.53 5.87 22.39
CA LEU A 23 23.59 5.04 21.63
C LEU A 23 24.12 4.88 20.21
N ASN A 24 25.01 3.91 20.05
CA ASN A 24 25.51 3.55 18.73
C ASN A 24 24.44 2.77 17.97
N LEU A 25 23.67 3.46 17.15
CA LEU A 25 22.65 2.86 16.28
C LEU A 25 23.23 1.86 15.25
N GLN A 26 24.58 1.73 15.19
CA GLN A 26 25.26 0.71 14.40
C GLN A 26 25.46 -0.60 15.19
N LYS A 27 25.30 -0.59 16.54
CA LYS A 27 25.23 -1.84 17.30
C LYS A 27 23.90 -2.53 16.99
N PRO A 28 23.91 -3.87 16.93
CA PRO A 28 22.66 -4.62 16.77
C PRO A 28 21.69 -4.20 17.88
N LEU A 29 20.57 -3.62 17.52
CA LEU A 29 19.52 -3.19 18.44
C LEU A 29 19.02 -4.34 19.36
N VAL A 30 19.31 -5.58 18.96
CA VAL A 30 19.04 -6.83 19.69
C VAL A 30 19.69 -6.89 21.08
N GLU A 31 20.70 -6.06 21.36
CA GLU A 31 21.42 -6.06 22.64
C GLU A 31 20.81 -5.10 23.69
N LEU A 32 19.74 -4.38 23.34
CA LEU A 32 19.07 -3.48 24.27
C LEU A 32 17.92 -4.22 24.96
N PRO A 33 17.96 -4.41 26.30
CA PRO A 33 17.02 -5.28 27.01
C PRO A 33 15.55 -4.81 26.94
N ASP A 34 15.34 -3.54 26.67
CA ASP A 34 13.99 -2.93 26.59
C ASP A 34 13.54 -2.65 25.15
N LEU A 35 14.28 -3.17 24.14
CA LEU A 35 13.96 -2.97 22.73
C LEU A 35 13.50 -4.28 22.09
N ILE A 36 12.28 -4.26 21.58
CA ILE A 36 11.75 -5.37 20.77
C ILE A 36 11.87 -4.97 19.31
N LEU A 37 12.57 -5.78 18.53
CA LEU A 37 12.65 -5.63 17.08
C LEU A 37 11.48 -6.37 16.43
N GLU A 38 10.63 -5.61 15.75
CA GLU A 38 9.49 -6.13 15.00
C GLU A 38 9.79 -6.11 13.50
N ASN A 39 9.59 -7.23 12.82
CA ASN A 39 9.56 -7.26 11.36
C ASN A 39 8.13 -6.99 10.88
N ALA A 40 7.75 -5.73 10.83
CA ALA A 40 6.40 -5.31 10.49
C ALA A 40 5.91 -5.86 9.14
N LEU A 41 6.82 -6.04 8.15
CA LEU A 41 6.47 -6.64 6.87
C LEU A 41 6.06 -8.11 7.03
N ALA A 42 6.84 -8.90 7.77
CA ALA A 42 6.53 -10.31 8.00
C ALA A 42 5.25 -10.47 8.83
N SER A 43 5.08 -9.65 9.85
CA SER A 43 3.85 -9.64 10.67
C SER A 43 2.63 -9.30 9.84
N TRP A 44 2.73 -8.30 8.95
CA TRP A 44 1.64 -7.95 8.03
C TRP A 44 1.34 -9.09 7.05
N GLN A 45 2.35 -9.70 6.44
CA GLN A 45 2.17 -10.84 5.55
C GLN A 45 1.50 -12.02 6.26
N GLN A 46 1.88 -12.29 7.52
CA GLN A 46 1.25 -13.33 8.32
C GLN A 46 -0.22 -12.98 8.63
N LEU A 47 -0.50 -11.72 9.00
CA LEU A 47 -1.87 -11.25 9.25
C LEU A 47 -2.78 -11.47 8.02
N ILE A 48 -2.29 -11.21 6.82
CA ILE A 48 -3.05 -11.45 5.59
C ILE A 48 -3.29 -12.95 5.37
N ARG A 49 -2.30 -13.82 5.61
CA ARG A 49 -2.47 -15.28 5.52
C ARG A 49 -3.51 -15.78 6.51
N ASP A 50 -3.39 -15.38 7.76
CA ASP A 50 -4.30 -15.80 8.84
C ASP A 50 -5.74 -15.31 8.60
N GLY A 51 -5.88 -14.17 7.95
CA GLY A 51 -7.16 -13.57 7.59
C GLY A 51 -7.82 -14.10 6.31
N GLU A 52 -7.24 -15.05 5.59
CA GLU A 52 -7.76 -15.54 4.29
C GLU A 52 -9.21 -15.97 4.37
N GLY A 53 -9.60 -16.69 5.41
CA GLY A 53 -10.98 -17.12 5.64
C GLY A 53 -11.96 -15.95 5.79
N LEU A 54 -11.49 -14.82 6.33
CA LEU A 54 -12.29 -13.61 6.54
C LEU A 54 -12.42 -12.78 5.25
N HIS A 55 -11.29 -12.39 4.64
CA HIS A 55 -11.32 -11.49 3.48
C HIS A 55 -11.31 -12.22 2.12
N GLY A 56 -10.99 -13.51 2.10
CA GLY A 56 -11.00 -14.32 0.87
C GLY A 56 -9.83 -14.06 -0.08
N ILE A 57 -8.74 -13.46 0.41
CA ILE A 57 -7.52 -13.20 -0.38
C ILE A 57 -6.55 -14.36 -0.15
N ALA A 58 -6.41 -15.25 -1.13
CA ALA A 58 -5.42 -16.33 -1.11
C ALA A 58 -4.03 -15.77 -1.44
N TYR A 59 -3.38 -15.18 -0.45
CA TYR A 59 -2.17 -14.38 -0.62
C TYR A 59 -1.03 -15.17 -1.28
N ASP A 60 -0.69 -16.34 -0.77
CA ASP A 60 0.41 -17.14 -1.32
C ASP A 60 0.13 -17.64 -2.74
N ARG A 61 -1.15 -17.90 -3.07
CA ARG A 61 -1.56 -18.20 -4.44
C ARG A 61 -1.39 -17.00 -5.37
N LEU A 62 -1.79 -15.80 -4.92
CA LEU A 62 -1.58 -14.56 -5.70
C LEU A 62 -0.11 -14.33 -6.00
N LEU A 63 0.79 -14.55 -5.01
CA LEU A 63 2.24 -14.42 -5.21
C LEU A 63 2.77 -15.42 -6.23
N THR A 64 2.32 -16.67 -6.14
CA THR A 64 2.72 -17.74 -7.07
C THR A 64 2.21 -17.43 -8.49
N ASP A 65 0.95 -17.03 -8.60
CA ASP A 65 0.32 -16.70 -9.88
C ASP A 65 1.02 -15.47 -10.53
N LEU A 66 1.32 -14.44 -9.75
CA LEU A 66 2.04 -13.27 -10.27
C LEU A 66 3.44 -13.64 -10.80
N ALA A 67 4.16 -14.49 -10.10
CA ALA A 67 5.51 -14.89 -10.52
C ALA A 67 5.49 -15.76 -11.79
N ALA A 68 4.52 -16.65 -11.94
CA ALA A 68 4.47 -17.66 -12.98
C ALA A 68 3.62 -17.27 -14.20
N ASN A 69 2.56 -16.47 -14.01
CA ASN A 69 1.60 -16.18 -15.05
C ASN A 69 2.09 -15.09 -16.01
N GLN A 70 2.41 -15.49 -17.23
CA GLN A 70 2.87 -14.57 -18.29
C GLN A 70 1.76 -13.66 -18.85
N GLN A 71 0.52 -13.87 -18.48
CA GLN A 71 -0.60 -13.03 -18.93
C GLN A 71 -0.86 -11.81 -18.02
N VAL A 72 -0.08 -11.65 -16.96
CA VAL A 72 -0.25 -10.57 -15.98
C VAL A 72 0.99 -9.71 -15.92
N VAL A 73 0.81 -8.41 -15.90
CA VAL A 73 1.84 -7.43 -15.54
C VAL A 73 1.29 -6.44 -14.54
N VAL A 74 2.09 -6.13 -13.53
CA VAL A 74 1.79 -5.14 -12.50
C VAL A 74 2.80 -4.00 -12.61
N CYS A 75 2.32 -2.76 -12.60
CA CYS A 75 3.16 -1.56 -12.53
C CYS A 75 2.77 -0.77 -11.30
N VAL A 76 3.71 -0.54 -10.39
CA VAL A 76 3.48 0.25 -9.17
C VAL A 76 4.41 1.45 -9.15
N ASP A 77 3.82 2.61 -9.02
CA ASP A 77 4.51 3.87 -8.85
C ASP A 77 4.42 4.29 -7.39
N THR A 78 5.55 4.39 -6.73
CA THR A 78 5.62 4.69 -5.28
C THR A 78 5.88 6.16 -4.99
N VAL A 79 5.99 6.99 -6.01
CA VAL A 79 6.23 8.45 -5.93
C VAL A 79 7.37 8.78 -4.95
N HIS A 80 8.46 7.99 -5.00
CA HIS A 80 9.62 8.10 -4.09
C HIS A 80 9.26 7.92 -2.59
N GLY A 81 8.04 7.45 -2.27
CA GLY A 81 7.50 7.35 -0.93
C GLY A 81 8.03 6.16 -0.10
N ALA A 82 7.46 5.98 1.08
CA ALA A 82 7.87 4.94 2.03
C ALA A 82 7.64 3.52 1.50
N SER A 83 6.60 3.32 0.68
CA SER A 83 6.25 2.02 0.10
C SER A 83 7.31 1.46 -0.87
N ARG A 84 8.21 2.30 -1.43
CA ARG A 84 9.24 1.90 -2.40
C ARG A 84 10.08 0.69 -1.98
N ARG A 85 10.36 0.56 -0.68
CA ARG A 85 11.20 -0.52 -0.14
C ARG A 85 10.42 -1.82 0.14
N TYR A 86 9.10 -1.77 0.04
CA TYR A 86 8.24 -2.85 0.50
C TYR A 86 7.46 -3.55 -0.62
N ILE A 87 7.09 -2.86 -1.70
CA ILE A 87 6.22 -3.42 -2.75
C ILE A 87 6.79 -4.71 -3.33
N SER A 88 8.06 -4.71 -3.76
CA SER A 88 8.68 -5.91 -4.31
C SER A 88 8.69 -7.06 -3.31
N ARG A 89 9.05 -6.78 -2.06
CA ARG A 89 9.09 -7.77 -0.98
C ARG A 89 7.70 -8.28 -0.58
N LEU A 90 6.69 -7.40 -0.58
CA LEU A 90 5.29 -7.78 -0.37
C LEU A 90 4.82 -8.75 -1.45
N LEU A 91 5.24 -8.53 -2.67
CA LEU A 91 4.91 -9.37 -3.82
C LEU A 91 5.89 -10.55 -4.02
N ASN A 92 6.75 -10.83 -3.04
CA ASN A 92 7.73 -11.90 -3.04
C ASN A 92 8.75 -11.81 -4.19
N ASN A 93 9.17 -10.57 -4.52
CA ASN A 93 10.18 -10.27 -5.53
C ASN A 93 9.93 -10.99 -6.87
N PRO A 94 8.80 -10.77 -7.53
CA PRO A 94 8.52 -11.41 -8.81
C PRO A 94 9.51 -10.95 -9.88
N PRO A 95 9.62 -11.65 -11.02
CA PRO A 95 10.45 -11.20 -12.13
C PRO A 95 10.11 -9.79 -12.59
N GLN A 96 11.11 -9.04 -13.07
CA GLN A 96 10.92 -7.66 -13.54
C GLN A 96 9.92 -7.55 -14.71
N GLU A 97 9.75 -8.61 -15.47
CA GLU A 97 8.75 -8.69 -16.52
C GLU A 97 7.32 -8.73 -15.97
N ARG A 98 7.16 -9.10 -14.68
CA ARG A 98 5.86 -9.20 -13.99
C ARG A 98 5.58 -8.00 -13.11
N LEU A 99 6.63 -7.36 -12.55
CA LEU A 99 6.50 -6.20 -11.68
C LEU A 99 7.41 -5.06 -12.16
N ILE A 100 6.80 -3.99 -12.61
CA ILE A 100 7.47 -2.74 -12.96
C ILE A 100 7.33 -1.80 -11.78
N LEU A 101 8.46 -1.30 -11.26
CA LEU A 101 8.45 -0.28 -10.22
C LEU A 101 8.87 1.06 -10.81
N LEU A 102 8.11 2.10 -10.53
CA LEU A 102 8.38 3.48 -10.94
C LEU A 102 8.61 4.34 -9.70
N ARG A 103 9.51 5.30 -9.84
CA ARG A 103 9.87 6.25 -8.77
C ARG A 103 10.13 5.54 -7.43
N ASP A 104 10.84 4.41 -7.48
CA ASP A 104 11.16 3.54 -6.35
C ASP A 104 12.49 3.86 -5.68
N ASN A 105 13.23 4.86 -6.17
CA ASN A 105 14.42 5.42 -5.53
C ASN A 105 14.07 6.49 -4.49
N GLU A 106 15.02 6.79 -3.63
CA GLU A 106 14.88 7.86 -2.65
C GLU A 106 15.07 9.23 -3.31
N ASP A 107 14.08 10.09 -3.16
CA ASP A 107 14.14 11.49 -3.58
C ASP A 107 13.30 12.34 -2.61
N PRO A 108 13.94 13.14 -1.74
CA PRO A 108 13.23 13.97 -0.76
C PRO A 108 12.42 15.10 -1.40
N THR A 109 12.60 15.38 -2.69
CA THR A 109 11.83 16.36 -3.44
C THR A 109 10.70 15.75 -4.26
N PHE A 110 10.53 14.42 -4.20
CA PHE A 110 9.53 13.66 -4.96
C PHE A 110 9.61 13.91 -6.49
N GLY A 111 10.84 14.10 -7.02
CA GLY A 111 11.01 14.42 -8.42
C GLY A 111 10.51 15.83 -8.81
N GLY A 112 10.35 16.71 -7.83
CA GLY A 112 9.84 18.08 -8.03
C GLY A 112 8.35 18.17 -8.33
N ILE A 113 7.58 17.11 -8.04
CA ILE A 113 6.11 17.08 -8.24
C ILE A 113 5.35 17.12 -6.90
N ALA A 114 4.10 17.54 -6.93
CA ALA A 114 3.19 17.29 -5.82
C ALA A 114 2.93 15.79 -5.73
N PRO A 115 3.29 15.11 -4.61
CA PRO A 115 3.32 13.64 -4.55
C PRO A 115 1.93 13.03 -4.31
N GLU A 116 0.94 13.45 -5.07
CA GLU A 116 -0.44 13.01 -4.99
C GLU A 116 -0.73 11.93 -6.03
N PRO A 117 -1.61 10.95 -5.77
CA PRO A 117 -2.06 9.98 -6.76
C PRO A 117 -3.07 10.64 -7.73
N SER A 118 -2.62 11.69 -8.42
CA SER A 118 -3.39 12.46 -9.39
C SER A 118 -3.35 11.82 -10.78
N SER A 119 -4.28 12.23 -11.67
CA SER A 119 -4.26 11.79 -13.08
C SER A 119 -2.97 12.19 -13.79
N ALA A 120 -2.40 13.36 -13.47
CA ALA A 120 -1.12 13.80 -14.03
C ALA A 120 0.01 12.86 -13.60
N ASN A 121 0.07 12.50 -12.33
CA ASN A 121 1.09 11.61 -11.78
C ASN A 121 0.89 10.12 -12.17
N MET A 122 -0.29 9.74 -12.62
CA MET A 122 -0.59 8.40 -13.15
C MET A 122 -0.02 8.18 -14.56
N GLN A 123 0.29 9.23 -15.31
CA GLN A 123 0.73 9.13 -16.70
C GLN A 123 1.97 8.26 -16.91
N PRO A 124 3.00 8.27 -16.06
CA PRO A 124 4.13 7.33 -16.19
C PRO A 124 3.70 5.87 -16.10
N THR A 125 2.78 5.53 -15.18
CA THR A 125 2.23 4.18 -15.01
C THR A 125 1.43 3.75 -16.25
N ILE A 126 0.58 4.63 -16.78
CA ILE A 126 -0.18 4.38 -18.01
C ILE A 126 0.76 4.11 -19.17
N ARG A 127 1.78 4.97 -19.37
CA ARG A 127 2.78 4.77 -20.45
C ARG A 127 3.56 3.46 -20.30
N ALA A 128 3.97 3.11 -19.08
CA ALA A 128 4.71 1.87 -18.83
C ALA A 128 3.88 0.62 -19.17
N LEU A 129 2.55 0.70 -19.11
CA LEU A 129 1.64 -0.39 -19.44
C LEU A 129 1.13 -0.35 -20.88
N ALA A 130 1.20 0.81 -21.56
CA ALA A 130 0.62 0.98 -22.91
C ALA A 130 1.22 0.01 -23.93
N ASP A 131 2.54 -0.16 -23.90
CA ASP A 131 3.28 -1.01 -24.86
C ASP A 131 3.36 -2.48 -24.43
N ARG A 132 2.73 -2.85 -23.32
CA ARG A 132 2.70 -4.23 -22.83
C ARG A 132 1.64 -5.02 -23.57
N SER A 133 1.94 -6.28 -23.84
CA SER A 133 1.06 -7.19 -24.58
C SER A 133 0.24 -8.12 -23.68
N GLU A 134 0.50 -8.14 -22.39
CA GLU A 134 -0.24 -8.96 -21.44
C GLU A 134 -1.72 -8.58 -21.42
N PRO A 135 -2.63 -9.56 -21.45
CA PRO A 135 -4.07 -9.28 -21.44
C PRO A 135 -4.57 -8.70 -20.10
N LEU A 136 -3.87 -8.97 -18.99
CA LEU A 136 -4.18 -8.38 -17.68
C LEU A 136 -3.07 -7.43 -17.26
N LYS A 137 -3.39 -6.15 -17.24
CA LYS A 137 -2.51 -5.06 -16.83
C LYS A 137 -3.08 -4.41 -15.59
N ILE A 138 -2.25 -4.27 -14.57
CA ILE A 138 -2.63 -3.62 -13.32
C ILE A 138 -1.61 -2.53 -13.03
N GLY A 139 -2.04 -1.29 -13.09
CA GLY A 139 -1.24 -0.13 -12.69
C GLY A 139 -1.74 0.44 -11.37
N ALA A 140 -0.83 0.85 -10.51
CA ALA A 140 -1.15 1.55 -9.28
C ALA A 140 -0.18 2.69 -9.05
N ILE A 141 -0.66 3.77 -8.46
CA ILE A 141 0.15 4.83 -7.89
C ILE A 141 -0.21 4.97 -6.41
N ILE A 142 0.81 5.02 -5.56
CA ILE A 142 0.68 5.09 -4.10
C ILE A 142 1.36 6.38 -3.66
N ASP A 143 0.73 7.15 -2.78
CA ASP A 143 1.32 8.37 -2.25
C ASP A 143 2.47 8.09 -1.25
N PRO A 144 3.23 9.13 -0.82
CA PRO A 144 4.47 8.91 -0.09
C PRO A 144 4.33 8.21 1.26
N ASP A 145 3.25 8.40 2.00
CA ASP A 145 3.00 7.74 3.27
C ASP A 145 2.15 6.46 3.12
N GLY A 146 1.63 6.20 1.90
CA GLY A 146 0.98 4.95 1.55
C GLY A 146 -0.48 4.83 1.98
N ASP A 147 -1.15 5.96 2.33
CA ASP A 147 -2.54 5.96 2.77
C ASP A 147 -3.54 6.16 1.62
N ARG A 148 -3.07 6.56 0.43
CA ARG A 148 -3.89 6.75 -0.77
C ARG A 148 -3.31 5.97 -1.95
N ILE A 149 -4.20 5.38 -2.73
CA ILE A 149 -3.86 4.62 -3.92
C ILE A 149 -4.83 4.92 -5.05
N ARG A 150 -4.38 4.86 -6.29
CA ARG A 150 -5.23 4.93 -7.47
C ARG A 150 -4.80 3.87 -8.47
N PHE A 151 -5.73 3.37 -9.28
CA PHE A 151 -5.49 2.27 -10.20
C PHE A 151 -5.73 2.66 -11.65
N THR A 152 -5.10 1.90 -12.56
CA THR A 152 -5.32 1.93 -14.01
C THR A 152 -5.10 0.54 -14.59
N ASP A 153 -5.70 0.25 -15.74
CA ASP A 153 -5.38 -0.92 -16.57
C ASP A 153 -4.41 -0.56 -17.71
N GLY A 154 -3.85 0.67 -17.70
CA GLY A 154 -3.03 1.21 -18.78
C GLY A 154 -3.84 1.97 -19.85
N THR A 155 -5.17 1.95 -19.77
CA THR A 155 -6.08 2.65 -20.70
C THR A 155 -6.99 3.62 -19.95
N ILE A 156 -7.65 3.14 -18.90
CA ILE A 156 -8.57 3.93 -18.07
C ILE A 156 -8.01 4.08 -16.66
N GLU A 157 -8.34 5.18 -16.03
CA GLU A 157 -8.09 5.40 -14.61
C GLU A 157 -9.32 5.01 -13.79
N ILE A 158 -9.10 4.25 -12.71
CA ILE A 158 -10.15 3.86 -11.78
C ILE A 158 -10.09 4.79 -10.58
N SER A 159 -11.12 5.62 -10.42
CA SER A 159 -11.23 6.48 -9.24
C SER A 159 -11.46 5.66 -7.97
N MET A 160 -11.10 6.21 -6.80
CA MET A 160 -11.32 5.52 -5.52
C MET A 160 -12.79 5.22 -5.25
N ASN A 161 -13.69 6.06 -5.76
CA ASN A 161 -15.15 5.81 -5.67
C ASN A 161 -15.58 4.61 -6.52
N GLN A 162 -15.02 4.46 -7.72
CA GLN A 162 -15.26 3.28 -8.56
C GLN A 162 -14.63 2.04 -7.92
N PHE A 163 -13.38 2.16 -7.45
CA PHE A 163 -12.71 1.06 -6.77
C PHE A 163 -13.51 0.56 -5.55
N GLY A 164 -13.98 1.46 -4.69
CA GLY A 164 -14.80 1.09 -3.53
C GLY A 164 -16.09 0.34 -3.92
N ALA A 165 -16.76 0.78 -4.99
CA ALA A 165 -17.96 0.10 -5.48
C ALA A 165 -17.63 -1.26 -6.11
N MET A 166 -16.55 -1.36 -6.88
CA MET A 166 -16.06 -2.62 -7.46
C MET A 166 -15.66 -3.62 -6.37
N ALA A 167 -14.95 -3.16 -5.34
CA ALA A 167 -14.56 -3.98 -4.21
C ALA A 167 -15.79 -4.52 -3.43
N TYR A 168 -16.77 -3.66 -3.19
CA TYR A 168 -18.03 -4.08 -2.58
C TYR A 168 -18.75 -5.14 -3.42
N HIS A 169 -18.95 -4.87 -4.71
CA HIS A 169 -19.56 -5.83 -5.64
C HIS A 169 -18.80 -7.16 -5.65
N PHE A 170 -17.48 -7.13 -5.75
CA PHE A 170 -16.66 -8.33 -5.74
C PHE A 170 -16.80 -9.15 -4.44
N LEU A 171 -16.73 -8.48 -3.29
CA LEU A 171 -16.86 -9.16 -2.00
C LEU A 171 -18.25 -9.75 -1.80
N HIS A 172 -19.29 -9.01 -2.17
CA HIS A 172 -20.68 -9.46 -1.98
C HIS A 172 -21.10 -10.48 -3.03
N GLU A 173 -21.05 -10.13 -4.32
CA GLU A 173 -21.58 -10.95 -5.41
C GLU A 173 -20.66 -12.12 -5.79
N ILE A 174 -19.34 -11.89 -5.82
CA ILE A 174 -18.41 -12.92 -6.30
C ILE A 174 -17.91 -13.80 -5.15
N LYS A 175 -17.66 -13.20 -3.98
CA LYS A 175 -17.15 -13.93 -2.80
C LYS A 175 -18.26 -14.36 -1.82
N GLY A 176 -19.50 -13.93 -2.01
CA GLY A 176 -20.64 -14.28 -1.14
C GLY A 176 -20.48 -13.75 0.29
N LYS A 177 -19.65 -12.73 0.51
CA LYS A 177 -19.43 -12.17 1.84
C LYS A 177 -20.67 -11.38 2.29
N GLN A 178 -21.13 -11.67 3.50
CA GLN A 178 -22.23 -10.93 4.13
C GLN A 178 -21.63 -9.87 5.08
N GLY A 179 -22.25 -8.69 5.14
CA GLY A 179 -21.79 -7.63 6.01
C GLY A 179 -22.40 -6.28 5.67
N MET A 180 -22.09 -5.29 6.51
CA MET A 180 -22.48 -3.90 6.29
C MET A 180 -21.30 -3.12 5.68
N VAL A 181 -21.61 -2.16 4.82
CA VAL A 181 -20.61 -1.21 4.28
C VAL A 181 -20.71 0.09 5.04
N ALA A 182 -19.62 0.48 5.69
CA ALA A 182 -19.45 1.80 6.26
C ALA A 182 -18.73 2.72 5.25
N LYS A 183 -19.26 3.90 5.02
CA LYS A 183 -18.64 4.91 4.17
C LYS A 183 -18.82 6.31 4.75
N THR A 184 -17.96 7.23 4.35
CA THR A 184 -18.11 8.65 4.70
C THR A 184 -19.05 9.38 3.74
N VAL A 185 -19.46 10.59 4.09
CA VAL A 185 -20.28 11.44 3.22
C VAL A 185 -19.57 11.84 1.93
N ALA A 186 -18.25 11.85 1.93
CA ALA A 186 -17.43 12.14 0.76
C ALA A 186 -17.39 11.00 -0.27
N SER A 187 -17.79 9.79 0.13
CA SER A 187 -17.80 8.63 -0.75
C SER A 187 -19.01 8.65 -1.68
N SER A 188 -18.85 8.13 -2.90
CA SER A 188 -19.90 8.04 -3.90
C SER A 188 -21.13 7.28 -3.42
N ASN A 189 -22.30 7.63 -3.95
CA ASN A 189 -23.54 6.88 -3.77
C ASN A 189 -23.61 5.58 -4.60
N LEU A 190 -22.60 5.28 -5.40
CA LEU A 190 -22.56 4.06 -6.21
C LEU A 190 -22.63 2.79 -5.33
N ALA A 191 -21.88 2.76 -4.21
CA ALA A 191 -22.00 1.67 -3.25
C ALA A 191 -23.40 1.54 -2.66
N ASN A 192 -24.11 2.66 -2.41
CA ASN A 192 -25.50 2.62 -1.94
C ASN A 192 -26.45 2.05 -3.00
N ALA A 193 -26.21 2.35 -4.28
CA ALA A 193 -27.02 1.81 -5.36
C ALA A 193 -26.85 0.30 -5.50
N LEU A 194 -25.61 -0.20 -5.38
CA LEU A 194 -25.31 -1.63 -5.38
C LEU A 194 -25.94 -2.35 -4.18
N ALA A 195 -25.88 -1.74 -2.98
CA ALA A 195 -26.44 -2.36 -1.77
C ALA A 195 -27.97 -2.46 -1.74
N ARG A 196 -28.68 -1.82 -2.69
CA ARG A 196 -30.15 -1.85 -2.80
C ARG A 196 -30.65 -2.83 -3.85
N GLN A 197 -29.78 -3.43 -4.61
CA GLN A 197 -30.08 -4.51 -5.56
C GLN A 197 -30.16 -5.86 -4.86
#